data_40e31cbb308eb70c0626aef4d138db50
#
_entry.id   40e31cbb308eb70c0626aef4d138db50
#
_cell.length_a   1.000
_cell.length_b   1.000
_cell.length_c   1.000
_cell.angle_alpha   90.00
_cell.angle_beta   90.00
_cell.angle_gamma   90.00
#
_symmetry.space_group_name_H-M   'P 1'
#
loop_
_entity.id
_entity.type
_entity.pdbx_description
1 polymer ?
#
loop_
_entity_poly.entity_id
_entity_poly.type
_entity_poly.pdbx_seq_one_letter_code
_entity_poly.pdbx_strand_id
1 'polypeptide(L)'
;MENQPTFFDFAAEVGLTKHIGGVEATDALIELCHIGQGKYVLDVGCGAGVTPCYIAKKYGTRVVGVDIRERMVERSKERAEKEKLADRVEFRVADAQDLPFEDALFDAVVTESVTSFPEDKQKAVNDYVRVTKPGGYVGLNESVWLKVPPPPEVVAWAEQDVGSSVKPLTPEAWAGLLEAAGLRDIT
;
A
#
# COMPACT_ATOMS: atom_id res chain seq x y z
N MET A 1 22.65 9.62 18.74
CA MET A 1 21.30 9.63 19.35
C MET A 1 20.62 8.37 18.88
N GLU A 2 20.34 7.43 19.76
CA GLU A 2 19.59 6.23 19.41
C GLU A 2 18.19 6.67 18.95
N ASN A 3 17.84 6.25 17.74
CA ASN A 3 16.51 6.51 17.18
C ASN A 3 15.49 5.82 18.10
N GLN A 4 14.59 6.55 18.72
CA GLN A 4 13.53 5.95 19.50
C GLN A 4 12.66 5.10 18.56
N PRO A 5 12.24 3.89 18.98
CA PRO A 5 11.41 3.03 18.14
C PRO A 5 10.11 3.76 17.79
N THR A 6 9.78 3.75 16.51
CA THR A 6 8.57 4.35 15.98
C THR A 6 7.36 3.43 16.21
N PHE A 7 6.14 3.95 16.03
CA PHE A 7 4.93 3.13 16.01
C PHE A 7 5.04 1.94 15.05
N PHE A 8 5.66 2.15 13.88
CA PHE A 8 5.83 1.07 12.90
C PHE A 8 6.84 0.00 13.32
N ASP A 9 7.84 0.36 14.12
CA ASP A 9 8.77 -0.62 14.67
C ASP A 9 8.05 -1.51 15.68
N PHE A 10 7.22 -0.91 16.55
CA PHE A 10 6.36 -1.65 17.46
C PHE A 10 5.34 -2.51 16.70
N ALA A 11 4.66 -1.94 15.68
CA ALA A 11 3.70 -2.67 14.87
C ALA A 11 4.34 -3.89 14.19
N ALA A 12 5.57 -3.74 13.67
CA ALA A 12 6.34 -4.83 13.08
C ALA A 12 6.70 -5.90 14.12
N GLU A 13 7.06 -5.51 15.34
CA GLU A 13 7.41 -6.43 16.41
C GLU A 13 6.22 -7.29 16.85
N VAL A 14 5.04 -6.69 16.99
CA VAL A 14 3.82 -7.40 17.46
C VAL A 14 2.98 -7.97 16.30
N GLY A 15 3.35 -7.71 15.04
CA GLY A 15 2.59 -8.14 13.87
C GLY A 15 1.25 -7.41 13.71
N LEU A 16 1.16 -6.18 14.21
CA LEU A 16 -0.02 -5.35 14.08
C LEU A 16 -0.07 -4.75 12.67
N THR A 17 -1.16 -5.01 11.96
CA THR A 17 -1.45 -4.31 10.71
C THR A 17 -2.86 -3.76 10.76
N LYS A 18 -2.99 -2.49 10.45
CA LYS A 18 -4.29 -1.84 10.37
C LYS A 18 -4.18 -0.70 9.36
N HIS A 19 -5.03 -0.76 8.34
CA HIS A 19 -5.22 0.34 7.40
C HIS A 19 -6.58 1.00 7.63
N ILE A 20 -6.77 2.16 7.04
CA ILE A 20 -8.01 2.93 7.16
C ILE A 20 -9.14 2.17 6.44
N GLY A 21 -10.30 2.10 7.07
CA GLY A 21 -11.49 1.47 6.51
C GLY A 21 -11.58 -0.06 6.63
N GLY A 22 -10.49 -0.73 7.07
CA GLY A 22 -10.52 -2.18 7.31
C GLY A 22 -10.88 -3.01 6.09
N VAL A 23 -11.39 -4.22 6.31
CA VAL A 23 -11.69 -5.19 5.24
C VAL A 23 -12.73 -4.67 4.24
N GLU A 24 -13.67 -3.84 4.68
CA GLU A 24 -14.68 -3.23 3.80
C GLU A 24 -14.03 -2.31 2.75
N ALA A 25 -13.03 -1.53 3.15
CA ALA A 25 -12.29 -0.69 2.22
C ALA A 25 -11.41 -1.54 1.27
N THR A 26 -10.79 -2.60 1.77
CA THR A 26 -10.07 -3.57 0.93
C THR A 26 -10.99 -4.20 -0.11
N ASP A 27 -12.18 -4.64 0.27
CA ASP A 27 -13.14 -5.23 -0.65
C ASP A 27 -13.59 -4.23 -1.73
N ALA A 28 -13.87 -2.99 -1.37
CA ALA A 28 -14.19 -1.94 -2.32
C ALA A 28 -13.02 -1.68 -3.31
N LEU A 29 -11.79 -1.64 -2.80
CA LEU A 29 -10.60 -1.45 -3.62
C LEU A 29 -10.39 -2.60 -4.61
N ILE A 30 -10.60 -3.85 -4.15
CA ILE A 30 -10.54 -5.06 -4.98
C ILE A 30 -11.57 -5.01 -6.10
N GLU A 31 -12.81 -4.59 -5.79
CA GLU A 31 -13.89 -4.47 -6.77
C GLU A 31 -13.57 -3.39 -7.81
N LEU A 32 -13.15 -2.20 -7.39
CA LEU A 32 -12.79 -1.09 -8.27
C LEU A 32 -11.58 -1.43 -9.18
N CYS A 33 -10.63 -2.21 -8.69
CA CYS A 33 -9.47 -2.67 -9.45
C CYS A 33 -9.72 -3.96 -10.24
N HIS A 34 -10.95 -4.47 -10.28
CA HIS A 34 -11.34 -5.70 -10.97
C HIS A 34 -10.41 -6.88 -10.65
N ILE A 35 -10.00 -7.00 -9.38
CA ILE A 35 -9.13 -8.07 -8.91
C ILE A 35 -9.95 -9.35 -8.75
N GLY A 36 -9.50 -10.43 -9.38
CA GLY A 36 -10.19 -11.72 -9.35
C GLY A 36 -9.27 -12.87 -9.77
N GLN A 37 -9.86 -14.03 -9.98
CA GLN A 37 -9.12 -15.24 -10.34
C GLN A 37 -8.26 -15.04 -11.60
N GLY A 38 -7.02 -15.53 -11.56
CA GLY A 38 -6.08 -15.47 -12.68
C GLY A 38 -5.34 -14.13 -12.80
N LYS A 39 -5.64 -13.14 -11.97
CA LYS A 39 -4.90 -11.89 -11.94
C LYS A 39 -3.59 -12.02 -11.18
N TYR A 40 -2.63 -11.16 -11.49
CA TYR A 40 -1.37 -11.01 -10.79
C TYR A 40 -1.32 -9.59 -10.20
N VAL A 41 -1.27 -9.49 -8.88
CA VAL A 41 -1.47 -8.25 -8.14
C VAL A 41 -0.22 -7.91 -7.33
N LEU A 42 0.12 -6.62 -7.28
CA LEU A 42 1.11 -6.08 -6.36
C LEU A 42 0.39 -5.32 -5.24
N ASP A 43 0.74 -5.61 -3.99
CA ASP A 43 0.35 -4.83 -2.82
C ASP A 43 1.56 -4.09 -2.26
N VAL A 44 1.54 -2.76 -2.35
CA VAL A 44 2.64 -1.89 -1.91
C VAL A 44 2.40 -1.41 -0.49
N GLY A 45 3.38 -1.66 0.38
CA GLY A 45 3.27 -1.41 1.82
C GLY A 45 2.43 -2.48 2.52
N CYS A 46 2.65 -3.74 2.17
CA CYS A 46 1.83 -4.88 2.59
C CYS A 46 1.83 -5.16 4.11
N GLY A 47 2.65 -4.46 4.89
CA GLY A 47 2.78 -4.68 6.32
C GLY A 47 3.07 -6.14 6.66
N ALA A 48 2.34 -6.73 7.60
CA ALA A 48 2.47 -8.14 7.95
C ALA A 48 1.61 -9.09 7.07
N GLY A 49 1.32 -8.71 5.82
CA GLY A 49 0.78 -9.58 4.78
C GLY A 49 -0.72 -9.91 4.89
N VAL A 50 -1.51 -9.11 5.61
CA VAL A 50 -2.95 -9.38 5.79
C VAL A 50 -3.69 -9.26 4.47
N THR A 51 -3.56 -8.13 3.78
CA THR A 51 -4.22 -7.86 2.49
C THR A 51 -3.80 -8.85 1.40
N PRO A 52 -2.49 -9.12 1.15
CA PRO A 52 -2.07 -10.12 0.17
C PRO A 52 -2.64 -11.52 0.44
N CYS A 53 -2.57 -11.99 1.68
CA CYS A 53 -3.13 -13.29 2.04
C CYS A 53 -4.66 -13.32 1.89
N TYR A 54 -5.35 -12.24 2.25
CA TYR A 54 -6.80 -12.12 2.07
C TYR A 54 -7.20 -12.19 0.60
N ILE A 55 -6.54 -11.42 -0.28
CA ILE A 55 -6.79 -11.42 -1.73
C ILE A 55 -6.54 -12.82 -2.31
N ALA A 56 -5.40 -13.42 -2.00
CA ALA A 56 -5.05 -14.74 -2.50
C ALA A 56 -6.04 -15.83 -2.07
N LYS A 57 -6.48 -15.79 -0.81
CA LYS A 57 -7.41 -16.76 -0.24
C LYS A 57 -8.83 -16.63 -0.78
N LYS A 58 -9.32 -15.38 -0.84
CA LYS A 58 -10.72 -15.10 -1.23
C LYS A 58 -10.95 -15.23 -2.73
N TYR A 59 -9.98 -14.79 -3.54
CA TYR A 59 -10.13 -14.69 -4.99
C TYR A 59 -9.28 -15.64 -5.81
N GLY A 60 -8.41 -16.44 -5.16
CA GLY A 60 -7.50 -17.35 -5.87
C GLY A 60 -6.43 -16.64 -6.71
N THR A 61 -6.14 -15.40 -6.38
CA THR A 61 -5.25 -14.48 -7.07
C THR A 61 -3.79 -14.73 -6.67
N ARG A 62 -2.83 -14.54 -7.58
CA ARG A 62 -1.41 -14.47 -7.23
C ARG A 62 -1.07 -13.04 -6.79
N VAL A 63 -0.42 -12.91 -5.64
CA VAL A 63 -0.10 -11.58 -5.08
C VAL A 63 1.38 -11.51 -4.71
N VAL A 64 2.01 -10.39 -5.04
CA VAL A 64 3.29 -9.98 -4.47
C VAL A 64 3.01 -8.86 -3.48
N GLY A 65 3.49 -9.00 -2.25
CA GLY A 65 3.49 -7.93 -1.27
C GLY A 65 4.90 -7.35 -1.12
N VAL A 66 4.99 -6.03 -1.07
CA VAL A 66 6.26 -5.37 -0.76
C VAL A 66 6.10 -4.43 0.44
N ASP A 67 7.14 -4.34 1.25
CA ASP A 67 7.24 -3.38 2.35
C ASP A 67 8.68 -2.91 2.49
N ILE A 68 8.90 -1.68 2.89
CA ILE A 68 10.24 -1.13 3.09
C ILE A 68 10.92 -1.71 4.34
N ARG A 69 10.15 -2.26 5.27
CA ARG A 69 10.64 -2.84 6.52
C ARG A 69 10.81 -4.35 6.41
N GLU A 70 12.04 -4.81 6.52
CA GLU A 70 12.39 -6.23 6.46
C GLU A 70 11.57 -7.06 7.47
N ARG A 71 11.38 -6.54 8.70
CA ARG A 71 10.62 -7.22 9.75
C ARG A 71 9.15 -7.43 9.37
N MET A 72 8.53 -6.50 8.64
CA MET A 72 7.17 -6.68 8.11
C MET A 72 7.14 -7.80 7.06
N VAL A 73 8.12 -7.82 6.16
CA VAL A 73 8.26 -8.88 5.14
C VAL A 73 8.44 -10.27 5.77
N GLU A 74 9.26 -10.38 6.84
CA GLU A 74 9.39 -11.63 7.60
C GLU A 74 8.05 -12.09 8.17
N ARG A 75 7.31 -11.19 8.83
CA ARG A 75 5.97 -11.47 9.36
C ARG A 75 4.96 -11.88 8.28
N SER A 76 5.07 -11.27 7.11
CA SER A 76 4.23 -11.60 5.97
C SER A 76 4.48 -13.04 5.48
N LYS A 77 5.75 -13.45 5.41
CA LYS A 77 6.14 -14.82 5.06
C LYS A 77 5.65 -15.83 6.09
N GLU A 78 5.85 -15.56 7.39
CA GLU A 78 5.32 -16.40 8.48
C GLU A 78 3.79 -16.56 8.38
N ARG A 79 3.07 -15.48 8.05
CA ARG A 79 1.61 -15.52 7.83
C ARG A 79 1.24 -16.43 6.66
N ALA A 80 1.88 -16.24 5.51
CA ALA A 80 1.59 -17.02 4.31
C ALA A 80 1.81 -18.52 4.53
N GLU A 81 2.87 -18.89 5.23
CA GLU A 81 3.14 -20.28 5.60
C GLU A 81 2.06 -20.83 6.52
N LYS A 82 1.71 -20.09 7.59
CA LYS A 82 0.66 -20.47 8.53
C LYS A 82 -0.71 -20.64 7.86
N GLU A 83 -1.03 -19.76 6.90
CA GLU A 83 -2.29 -19.81 6.16
C GLU A 83 -2.24 -20.75 4.94
N LYS A 84 -1.09 -21.39 4.67
CA LYS A 84 -0.87 -22.30 3.53
C LYS A 84 -1.08 -21.62 2.18
N LEU A 85 -0.59 -20.40 2.04
CA LEU A 85 -0.70 -19.57 0.85
C LEU A 85 0.67 -19.27 0.20
N ALA A 86 1.76 -19.88 0.67
CA ALA A 86 3.11 -19.62 0.18
C ALA A 86 3.32 -19.94 -1.31
N ASP A 87 2.42 -20.71 -1.92
CA ASP A 87 2.39 -20.98 -3.35
C ASP A 87 1.70 -19.87 -4.18
N ARG A 88 1.00 -18.95 -3.54
CA ARG A 88 0.20 -17.88 -4.16
C ARG A 88 0.64 -16.48 -3.81
N VAL A 89 1.32 -16.30 -2.69
CA VAL A 89 1.80 -15.01 -2.24
C VAL A 89 3.31 -15.01 -2.09
N GLU A 90 3.94 -13.95 -2.56
CA GLU A 90 5.37 -13.70 -2.42
C GLU A 90 5.59 -12.37 -1.70
N PHE A 91 6.66 -12.26 -0.90
CA PHE A 91 6.97 -11.04 -0.17
C PHE A 91 8.41 -10.62 -0.36
N ARG A 92 8.64 -9.31 -0.66
CA ARG A 92 9.96 -8.72 -0.87
C ARG A 92 10.10 -7.41 -0.11
N VAL A 93 11.33 -7.08 0.26
CA VAL A 93 11.66 -5.73 0.76
C VAL A 93 11.82 -4.82 -0.46
N ALA A 94 11.08 -3.72 -0.49
CA ALA A 94 11.20 -2.70 -1.53
C ALA A 94 10.71 -1.33 -1.07
N ASP A 95 11.26 -0.28 -1.66
CA ASP A 95 10.76 1.09 -1.54
C ASP A 95 9.65 1.30 -2.60
N ALA A 96 8.55 1.90 -2.20
CA ALA A 96 7.45 2.29 -3.08
C ALA A 96 7.91 3.24 -4.22
N GLN A 97 9.02 3.97 -4.02
CA GLN A 97 9.59 4.89 -4.98
C GLN A 97 10.60 4.24 -5.95
N ASP A 98 10.90 2.95 -5.77
CA ASP A 98 11.86 2.21 -6.59
C ASP A 98 11.54 0.70 -6.53
N LEU A 99 10.47 0.32 -7.20
CA LEU A 99 9.96 -1.05 -7.21
C LEU A 99 10.83 -1.97 -8.07
N PRO A 100 11.36 -3.08 -7.54
CA PRO A 100 12.30 -3.97 -8.23
C PRO A 100 11.58 -4.94 -9.19
N PHE A 101 10.73 -4.40 -10.05
CA PHE A 101 9.94 -5.18 -11.00
C PHE A 101 10.07 -4.60 -12.41
N GLU A 102 9.89 -5.46 -13.40
CA GLU A 102 9.81 -5.08 -14.81
C GLU A 102 8.53 -4.27 -15.09
N ASP A 103 8.58 -3.48 -16.15
CA ASP A 103 7.44 -2.70 -16.61
C ASP A 103 6.28 -3.64 -17.01
N ALA A 104 5.05 -3.18 -16.80
CA ALA A 104 3.84 -3.86 -17.26
C ALA A 104 3.73 -5.34 -16.78
N LEU A 105 4.10 -5.62 -15.53
CA LEU A 105 4.09 -6.96 -14.96
C LEU A 105 2.75 -7.32 -14.32
N PHE A 106 2.11 -6.38 -13.60
CA PHE A 106 0.94 -6.65 -12.77
C PHE A 106 -0.37 -6.25 -13.44
N ASP A 107 -1.43 -7.01 -13.21
CA ASP A 107 -2.78 -6.66 -13.66
C ASP A 107 -3.39 -5.54 -12.80
N ALA A 108 -3.00 -5.44 -11.55
CA ALA A 108 -3.34 -4.35 -10.65
C ALA A 108 -2.24 -4.10 -9.61
N VAL A 109 -2.09 -2.85 -9.22
CA VAL A 109 -1.30 -2.41 -8.07
C VAL A 109 -2.25 -1.80 -7.06
N VAL A 110 -2.18 -2.24 -5.80
CA VAL A 110 -2.97 -1.68 -4.70
C VAL A 110 -2.06 -1.20 -3.58
N THR A 111 -2.52 -0.20 -2.85
CA THR A 111 -1.84 0.33 -1.67
C THR A 111 -2.86 0.88 -0.69
N GLU A 112 -2.67 0.58 0.60
CA GLU A 112 -3.60 0.95 1.65
C GLU A 112 -2.88 1.63 2.81
N SER A 113 -3.09 2.95 2.96
CA SER A 113 -2.49 3.79 4.01
C SER A 113 -0.95 3.82 3.96
N VAL A 114 -0.37 3.95 2.78
CA VAL A 114 1.08 3.89 2.53
C VAL A 114 1.60 5.08 1.74
N THR A 115 0.92 5.49 0.68
CA THR A 115 1.43 6.50 -0.27
C THR A 115 1.49 7.91 0.34
N SER A 116 0.89 8.10 1.51
CA SER A 116 1.07 9.32 2.31
C SER A 116 2.47 9.48 2.91
N PHE A 117 3.28 8.40 3.01
CA PHE A 117 4.59 8.40 3.65
C PHE A 117 5.78 8.75 2.74
N PRO A 118 5.90 8.27 1.48
CA PRO A 118 6.98 8.63 0.59
C PRO A 118 7.19 10.14 0.50
N GLU A 119 8.45 10.58 0.47
CA GLU A 119 8.78 12.00 0.28
C GLU A 119 8.34 12.48 -1.09
N ASP A 120 8.64 11.68 -2.11
CA ASP A 120 8.23 11.91 -3.50
C ASP A 120 7.06 10.97 -3.88
N LYS A 121 5.85 11.43 -3.59
CA LYS A 121 4.61 10.69 -3.90
C LYS A 121 4.40 10.50 -5.39
N GLN A 122 4.82 11.50 -6.20
CA GLN A 122 4.70 11.40 -7.65
C GLN A 122 5.60 10.29 -8.19
N LYS A 123 6.81 10.18 -7.67
CA LYS A 123 7.73 9.09 -8.04
C LYS A 123 7.15 7.73 -7.69
N ALA A 124 6.57 7.57 -6.50
CA ALA A 124 5.91 6.33 -6.09
C ALA A 124 4.74 5.98 -7.02
N VAL A 125 3.85 6.93 -7.29
CA VAL A 125 2.71 6.72 -8.20
C VAL A 125 3.17 6.42 -9.63
N ASN A 126 4.20 7.10 -10.12
CA ASN A 126 4.78 6.79 -11.44
C ASN A 126 5.30 5.35 -11.50
N ASP A 127 5.89 4.86 -10.41
CA ASP A 127 6.42 3.51 -10.36
C ASP A 127 5.29 2.46 -10.27
N TYR A 128 4.20 2.76 -9.56
CA TYR A 128 2.99 1.92 -9.59
C TYR A 128 2.44 1.78 -11.02
N VAL A 129 2.36 2.89 -11.76
CA VAL A 129 1.89 2.89 -13.14
C VAL A 129 2.85 2.12 -14.05
N ARG A 130 4.17 2.31 -13.89
CA ARG A 130 5.21 1.63 -14.68
C ARG A 130 5.07 0.11 -14.60
N VAL A 131 4.89 -0.43 -13.39
CA VAL A 131 4.80 -1.87 -13.19
C VAL A 131 3.41 -2.45 -13.50
N THR A 132 2.41 -1.59 -13.71
CA THR A 132 1.04 -1.99 -14.08
C THR A 132 0.95 -2.20 -15.59
N LYS A 133 0.30 -3.28 -16.02
CA LYS A 133 0.04 -3.56 -17.43
C LYS A 133 -0.83 -2.46 -18.06
N PRO A 134 -0.67 -2.18 -19.35
CA PRO A 134 -1.64 -1.36 -20.10
C PRO A 134 -3.07 -1.91 -19.92
N GLY A 135 -4.00 -1.05 -19.53
CA GLY A 135 -5.38 -1.44 -19.21
C GLY A 135 -5.55 -2.12 -17.84
N GLY A 136 -4.49 -2.16 -17.03
CA GLY A 136 -4.54 -2.55 -15.62
C GLY A 136 -4.99 -1.41 -14.71
N TYR A 137 -5.00 -1.65 -13.41
CA TYR A 137 -5.56 -0.74 -12.42
C TYR A 137 -4.53 -0.38 -11.34
N VAL A 138 -4.58 0.86 -10.89
CA VAL A 138 -3.85 1.32 -9.70
C VAL A 138 -4.87 1.83 -8.69
N GLY A 139 -4.95 1.18 -7.55
CA GLY A 139 -5.92 1.51 -6.49
C GLY A 139 -5.24 1.99 -5.21
N LEU A 140 -5.71 3.12 -4.69
CA LEU A 140 -5.22 3.73 -3.46
C LEU A 140 -6.34 3.86 -2.43
N ASN A 141 -6.06 3.44 -1.20
CA ASN A 141 -6.87 3.74 -0.02
C ASN A 141 -6.04 4.60 0.93
N GLU A 142 -6.25 5.92 0.93
CA GLU A 142 -5.38 6.87 1.60
C GLU A 142 -6.14 7.87 2.47
N SER A 143 -5.43 8.43 3.45
CA SER A 143 -5.91 9.56 4.24
C SER A 143 -6.01 10.82 3.38
N VAL A 144 -7.05 11.61 3.61
CA VAL A 144 -7.25 12.89 2.92
C VAL A 144 -7.50 14.03 3.89
N TRP A 145 -7.02 15.22 3.53
CA TRP A 145 -7.42 16.46 4.17
C TRP A 145 -8.70 16.98 3.54
N LEU A 146 -9.79 17.03 4.31
CA LEU A 146 -11.04 17.65 3.87
C LEU A 146 -11.05 19.18 4.07
N LYS A 147 -10.10 19.68 4.84
CA LYS A 147 -9.95 21.12 5.13
C LYS A 147 -8.47 21.51 5.03
N VAL A 148 -8.18 22.58 4.29
CA VAL A 148 -6.83 23.10 4.09
C VAL A 148 -6.82 24.60 4.46
N PRO A 149 -5.86 25.04 5.27
CA PRO A 149 -4.83 24.26 5.96
C PRO A 149 -5.45 23.34 7.02
N PRO A 150 -4.83 22.17 7.28
CA PRO A 150 -5.28 21.29 8.34
C PRO A 150 -5.11 21.97 9.71
N PRO A 151 -5.96 21.65 10.71
CA PRO A 151 -5.82 22.18 12.05
C PRO A 151 -4.45 21.83 12.64
N PRO A 152 -3.70 22.83 13.20
CA PRO A 152 -2.35 22.59 13.72
C PRO A 152 -2.27 21.49 14.79
N GLU A 153 -3.29 21.37 15.62
CA GLU A 153 -3.39 20.33 16.65
C GLU A 153 -3.47 18.93 16.07
N VAL A 154 -4.11 18.74 14.91
CA VAL A 154 -4.20 17.45 14.21
C VAL A 154 -2.87 17.10 13.56
N VAL A 155 -2.18 18.09 13.00
CA VAL A 155 -0.83 17.91 12.44
C VAL A 155 0.14 17.49 13.53
N ALA A 156 0.14 18.21 14.67
CA ALA A 156 1.02 17.91 15.80
C ALA A 156 0.74 16.52 16.40
N TRP A 157 -0.53 16.12 16.49
CA TRP A 157 -0.90 14.77 16.93
C TRP A 157 -0.39 13.70 15.96
N ALA A 158 -0.59 13.87 14.66
CA ALA A 158 -0.13 12.91 13.66
C ALA A 158 1.40 12.73 13.68
N GLU A 159 2.15 13.82 13.88
CA GLU A 159 3.61 13.77 14.01
C GLU A 159 4.08 13.05 15.27
N GLN A 160 3.36 13.22 16.40
CA GLN A 160 3.69 12.57 17.66
C GLN A 160 3.35 11.08 17.67
N ASP A 161 2.15 10.72 17.22
CA ASP A 161 1.64 9.35 17.36
C ASP A 161 2.16 8.40 16.29
N VAL A 162 2.43 8.92 15.07
CA VAL A 162 2.87 8.07 13.96
C VAL A 162 4.41 8.04 13.84
N GLY A 163 5.12 8.97 14.51
CA GLY A 163 6.59 9.01 14.53
C GLY A 163 7.22 9.27 13.17
N SER A 164 6.43 9.72 12.22
CA SER A 164 6.85 10.11 10.88
C SER A 164 5.93 11.19 10.34
N SER A 165 6.46 12.07 9.51
CA SER A 165 5.66 13.12 8.86
C SER A 165 4.73 12.51 7.79
N VAL A 166 3.59 11.98 8.23
CA VAL A 166 2.51 11.63 7.31
C VAL A 166 2.02 12.91 6.66
N LYS A 167 2.00 12.96 5.34
CA LYS A 167 1.55 14.11 4.57
C LYS A 167 0.36 13.73 3.68
N PRO A 168 -0.85 13.60 4.27
CA PRO A 168 -2.05 13.38 3.47
C PRO A 168 -2.26 14.54 2.50
N LEU A 169 -2.86 14.27 1.38
CA LEU A 169 -3.24 15.26 0.39
C LEU A 169 -4.77 15.51 0.42
N THR A 170 -5.24 16.51 -0.28
CA THR A 170 -6.67 16.64 -0.54
C THR A 170 -7.10 15.62 -1.62
N PRO A 171 -8.38 15.28 -1.75
CA PRO A 171 -8.86 14.41 -2.82
C PRO A 171 -8.44 14.89 -4.21
N GLU A 172 -8.51 16.21 -4.46
CA GLU A 172 -8.12 16.83 -5.73
C GLU A 172 -6.62 16.69 -5.99
N ALA A 173 -5.79 16.82 -4.95
CA ALA A 173 -4.35 16.68 -5.07
C ALA A 173 -3.95 15.21 -5.33
N TRP A 174 -4.64 14.23 -4.73
CA TRP A 174 -4.48 12.82 -5.05
C TRP A 174 -4.86 12.53 -6.51
N ALA A 175 -6.03 13.01 -6.97
CA ALA A 175 -6.45 12.88 -8.36
C ALA A 175 -5.41 13.48 -9.32
N GLY A 176 -4.90 14.68 -9.01
CA GLY A 176 -3.86 15.33 -9.82
C GLY A 176 -2.55 14.53 -9.93
N LEU A 177 -2.12 13.83 -8.86
CA LEU A 177 -0.96 12.93 -8.92
C LEU A 177 -1.21 11.73 -9.83
N LEU A 178 -2.40 11.16 -9.78
CA LEU A 178 -2.80 10.01 -10.60
C LEU A 178 -2.89 10.40 -12.08
N GLU A 179 -3.50 11.55 -12.38
CA GLU A 179 -3.58 12.11 -13.73
C GLU A 179 -2.19 12.41 -14.31
N ALA A 180 -1.31 13.05 -13.49
CA ALA A 180 0.06 13.36 -13.89
C ALA A 180 0.89 12.10 -14.21
N ALA A 181 0.59 10.97 -13.56
CA ALA A 181 1.19 9.67 -13.86
C ALA A 181 0.61 8.99 -15.11
N GLY A 182 -0.42 9.59 -15.75
CA GLY A 182 -1.04 9.07 -16.96
C GLY A 182 -2.24 8.15 -16.72
N LEU A 183 -2.71 8.01 -15.48
CA LEU A 183 -3.94 7.28 -15.16
C LEU A 183 -5.17 8.04 -15.68
N ARG A 184 -6.20 7.29 -16.03
CA ARG A 184 -7.48 7.79 -16.55
C ARG A 184 -8.62 7.12 -15.80
N ASP A 185 -9.84 7.64 -15.98
CA ASP A 185 -11.06 7.11 -15.36
C ASP A 185 -10.93 7.00 -13.83
N ILE A 186 -10.40 8.07 -13.20
CA ILE A 186 -10.19 8.17 -11.75
C ILE A 186 -11.56 8.31 -11.08
N THR A 187 -11.88 7.40 -10.16
CA THR A 187 -13.17 7.33 -9.44
C THR A 187 -12.98 7.38 -7.93
#